data_249f09b2185d88cfa4e1b9c992c78392
#
_entry.id   249f09b2185d88cfa4e1b9c992c78392
#
_cell.length_a   1.000
_cell.length_b   1.000
_cell.length_c   1.000
_cell.angle_alpha   90.00
_cell.angle_beta   90.00
_cell.angle_gamma   90.00
#
_symmetry.space_group_name_H-M   'P 1'
#
loop_
_entity.id
_entity.type
_entity.pdbx_description
1 polymer ?
#
loop_
_entity_poly.entity_id
_entity_poly.type
_entity_poly.pdbx_seq_one_letter_code
_entity_poly.pdbx_strand_id
1 'polypeptide(L)'
;HVLVDEEFKVSYNFLKGEGIPLSEIAITELGEFCDSFGSELIKHAAHKAIDENKPKWNYIKAILKSWEKQKVKTLDDVAALDR
;
A
#
# COMPACT_ATOMS: atom_id res chain seq x y z
N HIS A 1 -18.51 3.47 -1.93
CA HIS A 1 -18.48 4.84 -1.51
C HIS A 1 -17.46 5.66 -2.27
N VAL A 2 -17.75 6.93 -2.43
CA VAL A 2 -16.92 7.82 -3.25
C VAL A 2 -15.50 7.92 -2.71
N LEU A 3 -15.35 8.08 -1.40
CA LEU A 3 -14.04 8.23 -0.78
C LEU A 3 -13.19 6.99 -0.95
N VAL A 4 -13.80 5.82 -0.77
CA VAL A 4 -13.09 4.56 -0.94
C VAL A 4 -12.64 4.38 -2.37
N ASP A 5 -13.51 4.72 -3.32
CA ASP A 5 -13.18 4.62 -4.73
C ASP A 5 -12.04 5.56 -5.10
N GLU A 6 -12.01 6.75 -4.51
CA GLU A 6 -10.94 7.72 -4.75
C GLU A 6 -9.61 7.21 -4.22
N GLU A 7 -9.63 6.67 -3.00
CA GLU A 7 -8.41 6.13 -2.40
C GLU A 7 -7.86 4.99 -3.25
N PHE A 8 -8.73 4.11 -3.72
CA PHE A 8 -8.32 3.01 -4.58
C PHE A 8 -7.73 3.54 -5.87
N LYS A 9 -8.40 4.49 -6.49
CA LYS A 9 -7.97 5.06 -7.75
C LYS A 9 -6.60 5.71 -7.64
N VAL A 10 -6.39 6.49 -6.59
CA VAL A 10 -5.12 7.16 -6.34
C VAL A 10 -4.01 6.13 -6.16
N SER A 11 -4.27 5.12 -5.34
CA SER A 11 -3.29 4.07 -5.09
C SER A 11 -2.96 3.28 -6.35
N TYR A 12 -3.99 2.90 -7.09
CA TYR A 12 -3.81 2.13 -8.32
C TYR A 12 -2.99 2.91 -9.34
N ASN A 13 -3.35 4.18 -9.55
CA ASN A 13 -2.63 5.01 -10.50
C ASN A 13 -1.19 5.24 -10.08
N PHE A 14 -0.97 5.42 -8.79
CA PHE A 14 0.38 5.60 -8.28
C PHE A 14 1.24 4.37 -8.54
N LEU A 15 0.73 3.19 -8.21
CA LEU A 15 1.48 1.95 -8.40
C LEU A 15 1.76 1.69 -9.87
N LYS A 16 0.75 1.93 -10.71
CA LYS A 16 0.91 1.75 -12.14
C LYS A 16 1.94 2.70 -12.70
N GLY A 17 1.94 3.94 -12.20
CA GLY A 17 2.91 4.94 -12.63
C GLY A 17 4.34 4.59 -12.24
N GLU A 18 4.51 3.83 -11.17
CA GLU A 18 5.83 3.38 -10.75
C GLU A 18 6.28 2.11 -11.46
N GLY A 19 5.46 1.59 -12.36
CA GLY A 19 5.82 0.40 -13.11
C GLY A 19 5.59 -0.90 -12.36
N ILE A 20 4.76 -0.86 -11.33
CA ILE A 20 4.47 -2.06 -10.53
C ILE A 20 3.29 -2.80 -11.18
N PRO A 21 3.49 -4.03 -11.66
CA PRO A 21 2.40 -4.78 -12.29
C PRO A 21 1.38 -5.25 -11.26
N LEU A 22 0.11 -5.10 -11.59
CA LEU A 22 -0.99 -5.52 -10.72
C LEU A 22 -1.86 -6.54 -11.43
N SER A 23 -1.93 -7.75 -10.88
CA SER A 23 -2.83 -8.78 -11.37
C SER A 23 -4.23 -8.52 -10.83
N GLU A 24 -5.22 -9.30 -11.29
CA GLU A 24 -6.58 -9.17 -10.78
C GLU A 24 -6.63 -9.38 -9.27
N ILE A 25 -5.87 -10.37 -8.79
CA ILE A 25 -5.81 -10.64 -7.36
C ILE A 25 -5.18 -9.47 -6.63
N ALA A 26 -4.13 -8.90 -7.21
CA ALA A 26 -3.46 -7.75 -6.60
C ALA A 26 -4.40 -6.55 -6.52
N ILE A 27 -5.21 -6.34 -7.55
CA ILE A 27 -6.17 -5.24 -7.56
C ILE A 27 -7.21 -5.42 -6.46
N THR A 28 -7.70 -6.65 -6.28
CA THR A 28 -8.64 -6.95 -5.23
C THR A 28 -8.02 -6.71 -3.85
N GLU A 29 -6.80 -7.18 -3.66
CA GLU A 29 -6.09 -6.97 -2.41
C GLU A 29 -5.83 -5.50 -2.14
N LEU A 30 -5.48 -4.77 -3.18
CA LEU A 30 -5.26 -3.33 -3.08
C LEU A 30 -6.51 -2.63 -2.56
N GLY A 31 -7.67 -3.01 -3.07
CA GLY A 31 -8.94 -2.45 -2.61
C GLY A 31 -9.16 -2.70 -1.12
N GLU A 32 -8.85 -3.90 -0.68
CA GLU A 32 -9.00 -4.25 0.73
C GLU A 32 -8.04 -3.45 1.62
N PHE A 33 -6.80 -3.28 1.16
CA PHE A 33 -5.84 -2.50 1.92
C PHE A 33 -6.20 -1.02 1.93
N CYS A 34 -6.78 -0.52 0.85
CA CYS A 34 -7.26 0.87 0.82
C CYS A 34 -8.33 1.09 1.89
N ASP A 35 -9.20 0.10 2.07
CA ASP A 35 -10.24 0.15 3.09
C ASP A 35 -9.63 0.20 4.49
N SER A 36 -8.56 -0.55 4.70
CA SER A 36 -7.94 -0.69 6.02
C SER A 36 -6.98 0.46 6.33
N PHE A 37 -6.16 0.87 5.37
CA PHE A 37 -5.07 1.81 5.59
C PHE A 37 -5.24 3.15 4.91
N GLY A 38 -5.92 3.19 3.76
CA GLY A 38 -5.98 4.38 2.95
C GLY A 38 -4.77 4.48 2.02
N SER A 39 -4.84 5.42 1.08
CA SER A 39 -3.84 5.53 0.02
C SER A 39 -2.47 5.97 0.55
N GLU A 40 -2.42 6.75 1.61
CA GLU A 40 -1.15 7.25 2.13
C GLU A 40 -0.23 6.13 2.58
N LEU A 41 -0.76 5.16 3.31
CA LEU A 41 0.05 4.04 3.77
C LEU A 41 0.45 3.15 2.61
N ILE A 42 -0.43 2.98 1.63
CA ILE A 42 -0.11 2.20 0.45
C ILE A 42 1.03 2.85 -0.32
N LYS A 43 0.99 4.17 -0.48
CA LYS A 43 2.07 4.89 -1.13
C LYS A 43 3.37 4.74 -0.36
N HIS A 44 3.30 4.83 0.95
CA HIS A 44 4.49 4.69 1.78
C HIS A 44 5.10 3.30 1.65
N ALA A 45 4.26 2.27 1.65
CA ALA A 45 4.73 0.91 1.45
C ALA A 45 5.37 0.73 0.07
N ALA A 46 4.77 1.34 -0.95
CA ALA A 46 5.32 1.29 -2.29
C ALA A 46 6.67 1.97 -2.37
N HIS A 47 6.81 3.14 -1.74
CA HIS A 47 8.10 3.82 -1.68
C HIS A 47 9.16 2.97 -1.00
N LYS A 48 8.77 2.31 0.07
CA LYS A 48 9.69 1.43 0.79
C LYS A 48 10.16 0.28 -0.12
N ALA A 49 9.23 -0.30 -0.86
CA ALA A 49 9.56 -1.38 -1.78
C ALA A 49 10.50 -0.91 -2.88
N ILE A 50 10.26 0.29 -3.41
CA ILE A 50 11.09 0.86 -4.45
C ILE A 50 12.50 1.15 -3.90
N ASP A 51 12.58 1.68 -2.70
CA ASP A 51 13.86 1.95 -2.05
C ASP A 51 14.68 0.68 -1.85
N GLU A 52 13.99 -0.44 -1.59
CA GLU A 52 14.66 -1.74 -1.46
C GLU A 52 14.94 -2.39 -2.81
N ASN A 53 14.66 -1.68 -3.89
CA ASN A 53 14.85 -2.17 -5.25
C ASN A 53 13.97 -3.38 -5.55
N LYS A 54 12.79 -3.42 -4.98
CA LYS A 54 11.81 -4.50 -5.17
C LYS A 54 10.43 -3.93 -5.48
N PRO A 55 10.27 -3.28 -6.65
CA PRO A 55 9.00 -2.65 -7.01
C PRO A 55 7.97 -3.69 -7.46
N LYS A 56 7.54 -4.53 -6.53
CA LYS A 56 6.60 -5.61 -6.81
C LYS A 56 5.48 -5.63 -5.79
N TRP A 57 4.28 -5.95 -6.26
CA TRP A 57 3.13 -5.99 -5.37
C TRP A 57 3.31 -6.96 -4.21
N ASN A 58 3.91 -8.12 -4.48
CA ASN A 58 4.12 -9.12 -3.44
C ASN A 58 4.91 -8.54 -2.25
N TYR A 59 5.92 -7.73 -2.55
CA TYR A 59 6.72 -7.11 -1.51
C TYR A 59 5.92 -6.04 -0.77
N ILE A 60 5.19 -5.22 -1.53
CA ILE A 60 4.34 -4.18 -0.94
C ILE A 60 3.29 -4.80 -0.04
N LYS A 61 2.66 -5.88 -0.52
CA LYS A 61 1.66 -6.61 0.25
C LYS A 61 2.24 -7.14 1.56
N ALA A 62 3.45 -7.67 1.50
CA ALA A 62 4.11 -8.17 2.71
C ALA A 62 4.31 -7.06 3.73
N ILE A 63 4.72 -5.88 3.28
CA ILE A 63 4.87 -4.73 4.16
C ILE A 63 3.53 -4.36 4.80
N LEU A 64 2.49 -4.27 3.97
CA LEU A 64 1.16 -3.90 4.46
C LEU A 64 0.63 -4.93 5.46
N LYS A 65 0.83 -6.21 5.18
CA LYS A 65 0.40 -7.26 6.11
C LYS A 65 1.16 -7.20 7.42
N SER A 66 2.45 -6.88 7.36
CA SER A 66 3.26 -6.72 8.56
C SER A 66 2.70 -5.58 9.42
N TRP A 67 2.35 -4.46 8.78
CA TRP A 67 1.76 -3.32 9.49
C TRP A 67 0.40 -3.68 10.09
N GLU A 68 -0.41 -4.43 9.37
CA GLU A 68 -1.70 -4.87 9.87
C GLU A 68 -1.53 -5.73 11.13
N LYS A 69 -0.54 -6.60 11.10
CA LYS A 69 -0.23 -7.46 12.24
C LYS A 69 0.21 -6.65 13.45
N GLN A 70 0.91 -5.56 13.22
CA GLN A 70 1.40 -4.68 14.27
C GLN A 70 0.40 -3.57 14.60
N LYS A 71 -0.77 -3.62 13.99
CA LYS A 71 -1.86 -2.68 14.23
C LYS A 71 -1.50 -1.25 13.85
N VAL A 72 -0.68 -1.10 12.84
CA VAL A 72 -0.35 0.20 12.27
C VAL A 72 -1.54 0.68 11.44
N LYS A 73 -1.96 1.91 11.65
CA LYS A 73 -3.07 2.51 10.91
C LYS A 73 -2.78 3.90 10.38
N THR A 74 -1.70 4.50 10.80
CA THR A 74 -1.33 5.85 10.39
C THR A 74 0.16 5.92 10.09
N LEU A 75 0.55 7.02 9.43
CA LEU A 75 1.97 7.26 9.16
C LEU A 75 2.76 7.44 10.44
N ASP A 76 2.13 8.01 11.47
CA ASP A 76 2.77 8.16 12.77
C ASP A 76 3.14 6.81 13.36
N ASP A 77 2.24 5.84 13.20
CA ASP A 77 2.50 4.48 13.66
C ASP A 77 3.70 3.88 12.94
N VAL A 78 3.78 4.12 11.63
CA VAL A 78 4.92 3.64 10.83
C VAL A 78 6.21 4.29 11.31
N ALA A 79 6.19 5.58 11.55
CA ALA A 79 7.37 6.29 12.03
C ALA A 79 7.83 5.73 13.37
N ALA A 80 6.90 5.36 14.24
CA ALA A 80 7.23 4.77 15.53
C ALA A 80 7.93 3.42 15.37
N LEU A 81 7.56 2.65 14.36
CA LEU A 81 8.20 1.37 14.09
C LEU A 81 9.62 1.53 13.57
N ASP A 82 9.87 2.59 12.83
CA ASP A 82 11.17 2.83 12.19
C ASP A 82 12.23 3.36 13.16
N ARG A 83 11.87 3.63 14.37
CA ARG A 83 12.82 4.13 15.39
C ARG A 83 13.66 3.05 16.03
#